data_c0ff426fe033d2bdc56484dd0f7b113e
#
_entry.id   c0ff426fe033d2bdc56484dd0f7b113e
#
_cell.length_a   1.000
_cell.length_b   1.000
_cell.length_c   1.000
_cell.angle_alpha   90.00
_cell.angle_beta   90.00
_cell.angle_gamma   90.00
#
_symmetry.space_group_name_H-M   'P 1'
#
loop_
_entity.id
_entity.type
_entity.pdbx_description
1 polymer ?
#
loop_
_entity_poly.entity_id
_entity_poly.type
_entity_poly.pdbx_seq_one_letter_code
_entity_poly.pdbx_strand_id
1 'polypeptide(L)'
;MKQDKTLTMQKKDGTQAYSEFTLTLLRWYQENGRELPWRDSPDAYAIWLSEIILQQTRIEQGRPYWERFMREWPTVEQLAEATEDEVLRLWQGLGYYSRARNLHKAAGQVVAMGGFPQTIEGLRSLKGVGDYTAAAIGSMAFGLPAAVVDGNVYRVLARHYGIGTPINTTEGKKEFTALAQSLLPAERAADFNQAMMDFGAMQCVPQRPQCGECPLVESCVALREGRVAELPVKLKKTAVKTHRLAYIYIRWNGCVAMHRRGAGDIWQGLWEPVMTEEGQSHEMHSLLSAPHLQLIKKDVKHVLTHRILMADFYLMETAEQTMLPDGYQWVSEDELDRYGVPRLVELLFEAVAAAKRQKTFTPVQSSP
;
A
#
# COMPACT_ATOMS: atom_id res chain seq x y z
N MET A 1 6.74 3.86 -44.14
CA MET A 1 7.26 5.22 -43.92
C MET A 1 7.13 5.52 -42.44
N LYS A 2 8.25 5.40 -41.69
CA LYS A 2 8.33 5.80 -40.28
C LYS A 2 8.41 7.32 -40.24
N GLN A 3 7.38 7.99 -39.77
CA GLN A 3 7.45 9.42 -39.45
C GLN A 3 8.22 9.58 -38.15
N ASP A 4 9.44 10.10 -38.33
CA ASP A 4 10.31 10.60 -37.27
C ASP A 4 9.64 11.82 -36.61
N LYS A 5 9.03 11.64 -35.41
CA LYS A 5 8.50 12.74 -34.63
C LYS A 5 9.56 13.25 -33.69
N THR A 6 10.57 13.88 -34.27
CA THR A 6 11.55 14.70 -33.54
C THR A 6 10.82 15.91 -32.97
N LEU A 7 10.63 15.92 -31.64
CA LEU A 7 10.16 17.11 -30.91
C LEU A 7 11.22 18.20 -31.08
N THR A 8 10.93 19.19 -31.91
CA THR A 8 11.82 20.33 -32.17
C THR A 8 11.81 21.23 -30.92
N MET A 9 12.86 21.15 -30.13
CA MET A 9 13.14 22.11 -29.06
C MET A 9 13.66 23.41 -29.71
N GLN A 10 12.86 24.46 -29.65
CA GLN A 10 13.34 25.79 -30.04
C GLN A 10 14.11 26.39 -28.86
N LYS A 11 15.42 26.59 -29.07
CA LYS A 11 16.25 27.39 -28.17
C LYS A 11 16.12 28.87 -28.54
N LYS A 12 15.67 29.71 -27.61
CA LYS A 12 15.89 31.15 -27.62
C LYS A 12 16.47 31.54 -26.26
N ASP A 13 17.60 32.22 -26.30
CA ASP A 13 18.22 32.96 -25.18
C ASP A 13 18.60 32.14 -23.93
N GLY A 14 19.37 31.05 -24.10
CA GLY A 14 19.96 30.36 -22.92
C GLY A 14 19.00 29.67 -21.97
N THR A 15 17.69 29.89 -22.08
CA THR A 15 16.62 29.24 -21.32
C THR A 15 16.16 27.97 -22.06
N GLN A 16 16.11 26.86 -21.38
CA GLN A 16 15.58 25.61 -21.91
C GLN A 16 14.09 25.81 -22.20
N ALA A 17 13.68 25.77 -23.47
CA ALA A 17 12.27 25.87 -23.86
C ALA A 17 11.55 24.57 -23.47
N TYR A 18 10.62 24.63 -22.52
CA TYR A 18 9.77 23.51 -22.15
C TYR A 18 8.72 23.23 -23.22
N SER A 19 8.27 21.97 -23.30
CA SER A 19 7.16 21.62 -24.19
C SER A 19 5.87 22.32 -23.77
N GLU A 20 4.98 22.59 -24.73
CA GLU A 20 3.65 23.16 -24.42
C GLU A 20 2.87 22.27 -23.43
N PHE A 21 3.01 20.95 -23.53
CA PHE A 21 2.49 20.00 -22.57
C PHE A 21 2.97 20.31 -21.16
N THR A 22 4.28 20.45 -20.96
CA THR A 22 4.90 20.74 -19.65
C THR A 22 4.41 22.07 -19.09
N LEU A 23 4.38 23.12 -19.90
CA LEU A 23 3.94 24.46 -19.48
C LEU A 23 2.45 24.47 -19.09
N THR A 24 1.59 23.82 -19.87
CA THR A 24 0.17 23.72 -19.59
C THR A 24 -0.10 22.91 -18.32
N LEU A 25 0.62 21.82 -18.11
CA LEU A 25 0.51 21.01 -16.90
C LEU A 25 0.93 21.77 -15.64
N LEU A 26 2.04 22.52 -15.69
CA LEU A 26 2.52 23.31 -14.56
C LEU A 26 1.57 24.47 -14.22
N ARG A 27 0.96 25.14 -15.23
CA ARG A 27 -0.08 26.17 -15.01
C ARG A 27 -1.29 25.54 -14.32
N TRP A 28 -1.78 24.42 -14.84
CA TRP A 28 -2.91 23.71 -14.23
C TRP A 28 -2.62 23.33 -12.77
N TYR A 29 -1.41 22.88 -12.48
CA TYR A 29 -1.01 22.48 -11.12
C TYR A 29 -0.99 23.65 -10.14
N GLN A 30 -0.57 24.83 -10.56
CA GLN A 30 -0.60 26.04 -9.73
C GLN A 30 -2.02 26.41 -9.26
N GLU A 31 -3.02 26.11 -10.07
CA GLU A 31 -4.43 26.43 -9.78
C GLU A 31 -5.18 25.29 -9.09
N ASN A 32 -4.79 24.05 -9.34
CA ASN A 32 -5.55 22.86 -8.97
C ASN A 32 -4.78 21.85 -8.12
N GLY A 33 -3.51 22.09 -7.81
CA GLY A 33 -2.68 21.18 -7.04
C GLY A 33 -3.28 20.90 -5.65
N ARG A 34 -3.20 19.63 -5.20
CA ARG A 34 -3.74 19.24 -3.90
C ARG A 34 -2.84 19.73 -2.77
N GLU A 35 -3.44 20.29 -1.74
CA GLU A 35 -2.77 20.62 -0.48
C GLU A 35 -2.60 19.33 0.35
N LEU A 36 -1.36 18.90 0.52
CA LEU A 36 -1.02 17.68 1.23
C LEU A 36 0.10 17.97 2.24
N PRO A 37 -0.03 17.56 3.51
CA PRO A 37 0.87 17.99 4.58
C PRO A 37 2.34 17.60 4.35
N TRP A 38 2.61 16.56 3.60
CA TRP A 38 3.98 16.16 3.22
C TRP A 38 4.56 16.94 2.03
N ARG A 39 3.84 17.93 1.51
CA ARG A 39 4.30 18.86 0.46
C ARG A 39 4.67 20.25 1.00
N ASP A 40 4.33 20.53 2.25
CA ASP A 40 4.51 21.85 2.84
C ASP A 40 5.98 22.19 3.11
N SER A 41 6.84 21.17 3.20
CA SER A 41 8.28 21.32 3.32
C SER A 41 9.04 20.21 2.58
N PRO A 42 10.29 20.45 2.14
CA PRO A 42 11.12 19.43 1.50
C PRO A 42 11.75 18.45 2.49
N ASP A 43 11.04 18.06 3.53
CA ASP A 43 11.50 17.07 4.50
C ASP A 43 11.51 15.67 3.87
N ALA A 44 12.71 15.11 3.73
CA ALA A 44 12.91 13.80 3.11
C ALA A 44 12.22 12.68 3.90
N TYR A 45 12.15 12.75 5.23
CA TYR A 45 11.47 11.77 6.06
C TYR A 45 9.95 11.81 5.84
N ALA A 46 9.35 12.99 5.90
CA ALA A 46 7.91 13.18 5.69
C ALA A 46 7.47 12.74 4.29
N ILE A 47 8.24 13.08 3.26
CA ILE A 47 8.01 12.69 1.86
C ILE A 47 8.16 11.17 1.70
N TRP A 48 9.27 10.58 2.16
CA TRP A 48 9.49 9.14 2.08
C TRP A 48 8.39 8.34 2.78
N LEU A 49 8.01 8.74 3.99
CA LEU A 49 6.93 8.12 4.75
C LEU A 49 5.62 8.14 3.96
N SER A 50 5.26 9.28 3.36
CA SER A 50 4.05 9.40 2.54
C SER A 50 4.11 8.48 1.32
N GLU A 51 5.24 8.42 0.61
CA GLU A 51 5.41 7.58 -0.57
C GLU A 51 5.27 6.09 -0.26
N ILE A 52 5.78 5.62 0.90
CA ILE A 52 5.63 4.23 1.31
C ILE A 52 4.19 3.91 1.75
N ILE A 53 3.56 4.80 2.52
CA ILE A 53 2.16 4.62 2.97
C ILE A 53 1.20 4.61 1.78
N LEU A 54 1.41 5.49 0.80
CA LEU A 54 0.51 5.65 -0.34
C LEU A 54 0.74 4.62 -1.46
N GLN A 55 1.74 3.75 -1.37
CA GLN A 55 1.86 2.62 -2.30
C GLN A 55 0.59 1.77 -2.27
N GLN A 56 -0.19 1.76 -3.37
CA GLN A 56 -1.46 1.04 -3.49
C GLN A 56 -2.54 1.43 -2.44
N THR A 57 -2.40 2.60 -1.83
CA THR A 57 -3.34 3.15 -0.84
C THR A 57 -3.81 4.53 -1.32
N ARG A 58 -5.10 4.81 -1.22
CA ARG A 58 -5.65 6.14 -1.56
C ARG A 58 -5.25 7.15 -0.50
N ILE A 59 -5.16 8.42 -0.88
CA ILE A 59 -4.76 9.53 0.01
C ILE A 59 -5.69 9.61 1.22
N GLU A 60 -7.00 9.53 1.00
CA GLU A 60 -8.02 9.62 2.07
C GLU A 60 -7.82 8.52 3.13
N GLN A 61 -7.37 7.33 2.72
CA GLN A 61 -7.07 6.23 3.62
C GLN A 61 -5.67 6.36 4.24
N GLY A 62 -4.68 6.80 3.48
CA GLY A 62 -3.27 6.85 3.91
C GLY A 62 -2.94 8.05 4.78
N ARG A 63 -3.55 9.22 4.55
CA ARG A 63 -3.28 10.45 5.31
C ARG A 63 -3.41 10.28 6.83
N PRO A 64 -4.46 9.67 7.39
CA PRO A 64 -4.54 9.46 8.84
C PRO A 64 -3.42 8.58 9.41
N TYR A 65 -2.87 7.67 8.61
CA TYR A 65 -1.71 6.86 9.00
C TYR A 65 -0.44 7.68 8.99
N TRP A 66 -0.20 8.48 7.96
CA TRP A 66 0.93 9.39 7.90
C TRP A 66 0.94 10.34 9.10
N GLU A 67 -0.20 10.96 9.43
CA GLU A 67 -0.36 11.86 10.57
C GLU A 67 -0.07 11.14 11.91
N ARG A 68 -0.49 9.87 12.05
CA ARG A 68 -0.18 9.06 13.25
C ARG A 68 1.29 8.71 13.35
N PHE A 69 1.93 8.31 12.25
CA PHE A 69 3.36 8.01 12.20
C PHE A 69 4.20 9.24 12.52
N MET A 70 3.88 10.39 11.93
CA MET A 70 4.57 11.66 12.21
C MET A 70 4.40 12.15 13.64
N ARG A 71 3.29 11.80 14.29
CA ARG A 71 3.06 12.12 15.71
C ARG A 71 3.83 11.20 16.65
N GLU A 72 3.84 9.91 16.35
CA GLU A 72 4.51 8.90 17.18
C GLU A 72 6.02 8.95 17.02
N TRP A 73 6.47 9.07 15.77
CA TRP A 73 7.89 9.15 15.42
C TRP A 73 8.14 10.33 14.50
N PRO A 74 8.30 11.56 15.05
CA PRO A 74 8.54 12.78 14.27
C PRO A 74 9.81 12.76 13.43
N THR A 75 10.77 11.89 13.74
CA THR A 75 12.05 11.78 13.02
C THR A 75 12.34 10.34 12.62
N VAL A 76 13.24 10.18 11.65
CA VAL A 76 13.65 8.84 11.17
C VAL A 76 14.39 8.05 12.23
N GLU A 77 15.13 8.71 13.12
CA GLU A 77 15.84 8.11 14.25
C GLU A 77 14.86 7.46 15.22
N GLN A 78 13.81 8.19 15.60
CA GLN A 78 12.76 7.67 16.49
C GLN A 78 12.03 6.47 15.86
N LEU A 79 11.74 6.52 14.55
CA LEU A 79 11.18 5.37 13.86
C LEU A 79 12.14 4.17 13.83
N ALA A 80 13.45 4.42 13.70
CA ALA A 80 14.47 3.37 13.70
C ALA A 80 14.64 2.71 15.08
N GLU A 81 14.42 3.45 16.17
CA GLU A 81 14.48 2.97 17.56
C GLU A 81 13.21 2.18 17.97
N ALA A 82 12.10 2.37 17.27
CA ALA A 82 10.86 1.63 17.53
C ALA A 82 11.05 0.13 17.32
N THR A 83 10.23 -0.68 17.98
CA THR A 83 10.18 -2.12 17.72
C THR A 83 9.40 -2.42 16.44
N GLU A 84 9.71 -3.55 15.77
CA GLU A 84 8.94 -3.98 14.61
C GLU A 84 7.45 -4.17 14.94
N ASP A 85 7.12 -4.63 16.14
CA ASP A 85 5.74 -4.86 16.60
C ASP A 85 4.97 -3.53 16.73
N GLU A 86 5.58 -2.48 17.30
CA GLU A 86 4.98 -1.13 17.35
C GLU A 86 4.69 -0.58 15.96
N VAL A 87 5.65 -0.72 15.03
CA VAL A 87 5.48 -0.26 13.65
C VAL A 87 4.36 -1.03 12.95
N LEU A 88 4.32 -2.36 13.09
CA LEU A 88 3.27 -3.20 12.51
C LEU A 88 1.90 -2.90 13.13
N ARG A 89 1.86 -2.62 14.42
CA ARG A 89 0.63 -2.23 15.12
C ARG A 89 0.07 -0.91 14.61
N LEU A 90 0.92 0.12 14.46
CA LEU A 90 0.50 1.43 13.93
C LEU A 90 0.08 1.34 12.45
N TRP A 91 0.65 0.38 11.69
CA TRP A 91 0.34 0.11 10.28
C TRP A 91 -0.95 -0.68 10.08
N GLN A 92 -1.52 -1.27 11.13
CA GLN A 92 -2.67 -2.18 11.06
C GLN A 92 -3.84 -1.56 10.28
N GLY A 93 -4.42 -2.33 9.34
CA GLY A 93 -5.50 -1.88 8.46
C GLY A 93 -5.07 -1.36 7.08
N LEU A 94 -3.80 -0.96 6.87
CA LEU A 94 -3.30 -0.54 5.55
C LEU A 94 -3.04 -1.70 4.58
N GLY A 95 -2.79 -2.90 5.12
CA GLY A 95 -2.38 -4.04 4.31
C GLY A 95 -0.95 -3.96 3.78
N TYR A 96 -0.52 -5.01 3.02
CA TYR A 96 0.84 -5.08 2.47
C TYR A 96 1.93 -4.80 3.53
N TYR A 97 1.88 -5.51 4.64
CA TYR A 97 2.73 -5.30 5.83
C TYR A 97 4.24 -5.40 5.56
N SER A 98 4.63 -6.00 4.43
CA SER A 98 6.03 -5.93 3.97
C SER A 98 6.52 -4.49 3.78
N ARG A 99 5.62 -3.53 3.48
CA ARG A 99 5.98 -2.11 3.38
C ARG A 99 6.39 -1.57 4.75
N ALA A 100 5.62 -1.87 5.80
CA ALA A 100 5.92 -1.44 7.17
C ALA A 100 7.27 -2.02 7.65
N ARG A 101 7.52 -3.31 7.43
CA ARG A 101 8.81 -3.93 7.76
C ARG A 101 9.97 -3.35 6.97
N ASN A 102 9.76 -3.07 5.69
CA ASN A 102 10.79 -2.45 4.86
C ASN A 102 11.03 -0.99 5.27
N LEU A 103 9.96 -0.24 5.61
CA LEU A 103 10.03 1.11 6.16
C LEU A 103 10.90 1.14 7.42
N HIS A 104 10.62 0.26 8.38
CA HIS A 104 11.37 0.16 9.63
C HIS A 104 12.86 -0.18 9.39
N LYS A 105 13.13 -1.19 8.53
CA LYS A 105 14.52 -1.53 8.15
C LYS A 105 15.24 -0.40 7.44
N ALA A 106 14.54 0.32 6.56
CA ALA A 106 15.12 1.46 5.85
C ALA A 106 15.39 2.64 6.79
N ALA A 107 14.57 2.86 7.83
CA ALA A 107 14.85 3.85 8.87
C ALA A 107 16.20 3.59 9.53
N GLY A 108 16.46 2.34 9.94
CA GLY A 108 17.78 1.94 10.47
C GLY A 108 18.93 2.15 9.48
N GLN A 109 18.70 1.89 8.18
CA GLN A 109 19.71 2.17 7.15
C GLN A 109 20.01 3.67 7.01
N VAL A 110 18.99 4.53 7.02
CA VAL A 110 19.14 5.99 6.96
C VAL A 110 19.94 6.50 8.14
N VAL A 111 19.62 6.06 9.35
CA VAL A 111 20.37 6.41 10.56
C VAL A 111 21.83 5.95 10.47
N ALA A 112 22.08 4.71 10.04
CA ALA A 112 23.43 4.18 9.89
C ALA A 112 24.27 4.93 8.83
N MET A 113 23.62 5.55 7.83
CA MET A 113 24.25 6.39 6.81
C MET A 113 24.47 7.85 7.26
N GLY A 114 23.94 8.25 8.41
CA GLY A 114 23.98 9.61 8.91
C GLY A 114 22.96 10.55 8.23
N GLY A 115 21.92 10.01 7.60
CA GLY A 115 20.85 10.75 6.95
C GLY A 115 20.41 10.14 5.61
N PHE A 116 19.40 10.74 4.98
CA PHE A 116 18.92 10.30 3.68
C PHE A 116 19.97 10.50 2.58
N PRO A 117 20.24 9.47 1.76
CA PRO A 117 21.09 9.63 0.56
C PRO A 117 20.52 10.67 -0.39
N GLN A 118 21.40 11.53 -0.96
CA GLN A 118 21.00 12.60 -1.86
C GLN A 118 21.26 12.27 -3.34
N THR A 119 21.32 10.98 -3.68
CA THR A 119 21.43 10.47 -5.05
C THR A 119 20.37 9.42 -5.31
N ILE A 120 19.97 9.26 -6.57
CA ILE A 120 18.97 8.24 -6.94
C ILE A 120 19.46 6.83 -6.61
N GLU A 121 20.73 6.53 -6.86
CA GLU A 121 21.35 5.23 -6.55
C GLU A 121 21.35 4.97 -5.05
N GLY A 122 21.73 5.98 -4.24
CA GLY A 122 21.71 5.90 -2.78
C GLY A 122 20.30 5.67 -2.24
N LEU A 123 19.32 6.43 -2.73
CA LEU A 123 17.91 6.23 -2.35
C LEU A 123 17.40 4.83 -2.71
N ARG A 124 17.77 4.30 -3.88
CA ARG A 124 17.41 2.93 -4.31
C ARG A 124 18.05 1.82 -3.46
N SER A 125 19.14 2.10 -2.77
CA SER A 125 19.77 1.13 -1.85
C SER A 125 18.96 0.91 -0.56
N LEU A 126 18.05 1.82 -0.22
CA LEU A 126 17.18 1.69 0.94
C LEU A 126 16.15 0.58 0.74
N LYS A 127 15.89 -0.18 1.80
CA LYS A 127 14.96 -1.31 1.76
C LYS A 127 13.55 -0.87 1.39
N GLY A 128 12.99 -1.48 0.33
CA GLY A 128 11.63 -1.17 -0.14
C GLY A 128 11.51 0.08 -1.02
N VAL A 129 12.62 0.74 -1.32
CA VAL A 129 12.68 1.88 -2.23
C VAL A 129 13.03 1.39 -3.63
N GLY A 130 12.07 1.49 -4.55
CA GLY A 130 12.26 1.20 -5.97
C GLY A 130 12.50 2.47 -6.80
N ASP A 131 12.60 2.33 -8.13
CA ASP A 131 12.85 3.43 -9.07
C ASP A 131 11.87 4.59 -8.89
N TYR A 132 10.57 4.28 -8.79
CA TYR A 132 9.52 5.26 -8.55
C TYR A 132 9.75 6.04 -7.25
N THR A 133 9.90 5.34 -6.12
CA THR A 133 10.03 5.98 -4.80
C THR A 133 11.34 6.77 -4.70
N ALA A 134 12.43 6.28 -5.28
CA ALA A 134 13.70 7.01 -5.34
C ALA A 134 13.59 8.31 -6.14
N ALA A 135 12.90 8.27 -7.29
CA ALA A 135 12.66 9.46 -8.11
C ALA A 135 11.76 10.48 -7.39
N ALA A 136 10.72 10.00 -6.67
CA ALA A 136 9.82 10.86 -5.90
C ALA A 136 10.57 11.58 -4.77
N ILE A 137 11.27 10.83 -3.91
CA ILE A 137 12.07 11.42 -2.82
C ILE A 137 13.16 12.33 -3.40
N GLY A 138 13.90 11.83 -4.40
CA GLY A 138 14.99 12.57 -5.02
C GLY A 138 14.54 13.91 -5.59
N SER A 139 13.41 13.94 -6.31
CA SER A 139 12.91 15.18 -6.91
C SER A 139 12.26 16.10 -5.88
N MET A 140 11.46 15.59 -4.97
CA MET A 140 10.67 16.40 -4.04
C MET A 140 11.48 16.91 -2.84
N ALA A 141 12.41 16.08 -2.31
CA ALA A 141 13.22 16.49 -1.15
C ALA A 141 14.56 17.12 -1.56
N PHE A 142 15.15 16.67 -2.66
CA PHE A 142 16.53 17.08 -3.02
C PHE A 142 16.63 17.80 -4.38
N GLY A 143 15.49 18.05 -5.06
CA GLY A 143 15.48 18.74 -6.35
C GLY A 143 16.18 17.98 -7.49
N LEU A 144 16.38 16.66 -7.34
CA LEU A 144 17.03 15.85 -8.37
C LEU A 144 16.16 15.77 -9.63
N PRO A 145 16.74 15.90 -10.84
CA PRO A 145 15.99 15.89 -12.09
C PRO A 145 15.60 14.46 -12.51
N ALA A 146 14.79 13.80 -11.71
CA ALA A 146 14.32 12.44 -11.92
C ALA A 146 12.79 12.40 -12.11
N ALA A 147 12.33 11.82 -13.22
CA ALA A 147 10.92 11.70 -13.52
C ALA A 147 10.27 10.55 -12.74
N VAL A 148 9.11 10.84 -12.16
CA VAL A 148 8.24 9.87 -11.49
C VAL A 148 7.27 9.26 -12.51
N VAL A 149 7.12 7.92 -12.53
CA VAL A 149 6.18 7.23 -13.42
C VAL A 149 5.33 6.25 -12.61
N ASP A 150 4.15 6.69 -12.19
CA ASP A 150 3.14 5.90 -11.51
C ASP A 150 1.97 5.55 -12.45
N GLY A 151 0.93 4.92 -11.90
CA GLY A 151 -0.29 4.60 -12.65
C GLY A 151 -1.02 5.82 -13.24
N ASN A 152 -0.90 6.99 -12.60
CA ASN A 152 -1.48 8.24 -13.09
C ASN A 152 -0.66 8.77 -14.27
N VAL A 153 0.66 8.81 -14.12
CA VAL A 153 1.59 9.27 -15.16
C VAL A 153 1.50 8.37 -16.39
N TYR A 154 1.49 7.04 -16.23
CA TYR A 154 1.26 6.12 -17.36
C TYR A 154 -0.02 6.46 -18.13
N ARG A 155 -1.11 6.74 -17.43
CA ARG A 155 -2.40 7.03 -18.04
C ARG A 155 -2.41 8.36 -18.79
N VAL A 156 -1.87 9.42 -18.18
CA VAL A 156 -1.76 10.73 -18.80
C VAL A 156 -0.94 10.66 -20.07
N LEU A 157 0.27 10.09 -19.99
CA LEU A 157 1.18 9.98 -21.13
C LEU A 157 0.61 9.07 -22.23
N ALA A 158 0.06 7.90 -21.86
CA ALA A 158 -0.54 6.99 -22.84
C ALA A 158 -1.67 7.66 -23.62
N ARG A 159 -2.57 8.41 -22.94
CA ARG A 159 -3.69 9.09 -23.58
C ARG A 159 -3.24 10.29 -24.39
N HIS A 160 -2.40 11.15 -23.80
CA HIS A 160 -1.97 12.38 -24.47
C HIS A 160 -1.18 12.09 -25.75
N TYR A 161 -0.24 11.14 -25.69
CA TYR A 161 0.62 10.79 -26.84
C TYR A 161 0.12 9.60 -27.68
N GLY A 162 -1.01 8.98 -27.30
CA GLY A 162 -1.60 7.84 -28.04
C GLY A 162 -0.81 6.55 -27.94
N ILE A 163 0.00 6.36 -26.88
CA ILE A 163 0.92 5.21 -26.72
C ILE A 163 0.14 3.95 -26.37
N GLY A 164 0.21 2.93 -27.23
CA GLY A 164 -0.44 1.64 -27.06
C GLY A 164 0.43 0.54 -26.46
N THR A 165 1.71 0.80 -26.18
CA THR A 165 2.61 -0.17 -25.57
C THR A 165 2.12 -0.52 -24.15
N PRO A 166 1.98 -1.83 -23.81
CA PRO A 166 1.45 -2.20 -22.51
C PRO A 166 2.34 -1.76 -21.36
N ILE A 167 1.78 -1.00 -20.41
CA ILE A 167 2.51 -0.36 -19.30
C ILE A 167 3.14 -1.34 -18.30
N ASN A 168 2.74 -2.61 -18.31
CA ASN A 168 3.23 -3.65 -17.41
C ASN A 168 4.26 -4.59 -18.06
N THR A 169 4.81 -4.19 -19.20
CA THR A 169 5.96 -4.84 -19.86
C THR A 169 7.25 -4.06 -19.58
N THR A 170 8.39 -4.71 -19.79
CA THR A 170 9.72 -4.05 -19.67
C THR A 170 9.87 -2.95 -20.70
N GLU A 171 9.42 -3.18 -21.93
CA GLU A 171 9.42 -2.21 -23.02
C GLU A 171 8.59 -0.98 -22.68
N GLY A 172 7.32 -1.19 -22.25
CA GLY A 172 6.46 -0.09 -21.86
C GLY A 172 7.04 0.74 -20.70
N LYS A 173 7.58 0.09 -19.67
CA LYS A 173 8.24 0.81 -18.59
C LYS A 173 9.38 1.69 -19.09
N LYS A 174 10.23 1.16 -19.96
CA LYS A 174 11.37 1.91 -20.55
C LYS A 174 10.90 3.09 -21.40
N GLU A 175 9.91 2.87 -22.27
CA GLU A 175 9.35 3.90 -23.18
C GLU A 175 8.73 5.06 -22.37
N PHE A 176 7.86 4.76 -21.42
CA PHE A 176 7.19 5.78 -20.62
C PHE A 176 8.15 6.52 -19.68
N THR A 177 9.14 5.83 -19.11
CA THR A 177 10.17 6.49 -18.28
C THR A 177 11.02 7.45 -19.12
N ALA A 178 11.44 7.03 -20.31
CA ALA A 178 12.21 7.90 -21.21
C ALA A 178 11.39 9.13 -21.64
N LEU A 179 10.11 8.94 -21.96
CA LEU A 179 9.23 10.05 -22.32
C LEU A 179 9.02 11.01 -21.14
N ALA A 180 8.70 10.50 -19.93
CA ALA A 180 8.53 11.34 -18.76
C ALA A 180 9.80 12.15 -18.45
N GLN A 181 10.97 11.51 -18.56
CA GLN A 181 12.26 12.15 -18.33
C GLN A 181 12.54 13.24 -19.35
N SER A 182 12.16 13.06 -20.62
CA SER A 182 12.35 14.07 -21.69
C SER A 182 11.45 15.29 -21.52
N LEU A 183 10.32 15.17 -20.81
CA LEU A 183 9.37 16.24 -20.55
C LEU A 183 9.67 17.00 -19.25
N LEU A 184 10.51 16.42 -18.38
CA LEU A 184 10.79 16.95 -17.06
C LEU A 184 11.65 18.22 -17.13
N PRO A 185 11.19 19.36 -16.59
CA PRO A 185 12.03 20.53 -16.40
C PRO A 185 12.96 20.32 -15.20
N ALA A 186 14.28 20.34 -15.42
CA ALA A 186 15.25 19.98 -14.39
C ALA A 186 15.11 20.83 -13.12
N GLU A 187 14.89 22.14 -13.26
CA GLU A 187 14.80 23.10 -12.16
C GLU A 187 13.42 23.05 -11.43
N ARG A 188 12.44 22.36 -12.02
CA ARG A 188 11.08 22.23 -11.48
C ARG A 188 10.62 20.76 -11.41
N ALA A 189 11.57 19.86 -11.17
CA ALA A 189 11.30 18.43 -11.17
C ALA A 189 10.20 18.02 -10.15
N ALA A 190 10.25 18.58 -8.95
CA ALA A 190 9.24 18.34 -7.91
C ALA A 190 7.84 18.76 -8.38
N ASP A 191 7.69 20.00 -8.86
CA ASP A 191 6.41 20.55 -9.33
C ASP A 191 5.85 19.71 -10.49
N PHE A 192 6.69 19.36 -11.47
CA PHE A 192 6.27 18.58 -12.62
C PHE A 192 5.80 17.18 -12.23
N ASN A 193 6.53 16.49 -11.38
CA ASN A 193 6.15 15.17 -10.90
C ASN A 193 4.85 15.21 -10.12
N GLN A 194 4.68 16.17 -9.22
CA GLN A 194 3.43 16.36 -8.48
C GLN A 194 2.27 16.74 -9.42
N ALA A 195 2.50 17.62 -10.38
CA ALA A 195 1.53 18.02 -11.40
C ALA A 195 1.03 16.81 -12.21
N MET A 196 1.94 15.96 -12.68
CA MET A 196 1.60 14.75 -13.43
C MET A 196 0.72 13.79 -12.63
N MET A 197 1.07 13.56 -11.36
CA MET A 197 0.29 12.69 -10.47
C MET A 197 -1.07 13.28 -10.17
N ASP A 198 -1.16 14.57 -9.85
CA ASP A 198 -2.42 15.24 -9.53
C ASP A 198 -3.32 15.34 -10.75
N PHE A 199 -2.77 15.71 -11.91
CA PHE A 199 -3.53 15.76 -13.17
C PHE A 199 -4.13 14.39 -13.51
N GLY A 200 -3.37 13.32 -13.35
CA GLY A 200 -3.86 11.97 -13.53
C GLY A 200 -4.93 11.58 -12.51
N ALA A 201 -4.81 12.01 -11.27
CA ALA A 201 -5.74 11.66 -10.20
C ALA A 201 -7.07 12.46 -10.26
N MET A 202 -7.04 13.69 -10.77
CA MET A 202 -8.17 14.63 -10.69
C MET A 202 -8.78 14.95 -12.06
N GLN A 203 -7.98 15.21 -13.08
CA GLN A 203 -8.43 15.62 -14.42
C GLN A 203 -8.54 14.42 -15.38
N CYS A 204 -7.43 13.70 -15.59
CA CYS A 204 -7.37 12.56 -16.49
C CYS A 204 -7.64 11.24 -15.75
N VAL A 205 -8.77 11.15 -15.04
CA VAL A 205 -9.15 9.99 -14.21
C VAL A 205 -9.36 8.72 -15.03
N PRO A 206 -9.29 7.50 -14.40
CA PRO A 206 -9.41 6.24 -15.12
C PRO A 206 -10.71 6.08 -15.90
N GLN A 207 -11.82 6.41 -15.26
CA GLN A 207 -13.17 6.27 -15.84
C GLN A 207 -13.83 7.64 -15.99
N ARG A 208 -14.43 7.91 -17.16
CA ARG A 208 -15.17 9.14 -17.47
C ARG A 208 -14.39 10.43 -17.14
N PRO A 209 -13.15 10.62 -17.68
CA PRO A 209 -12.44 11.87 -17.49
C PRO A 209 -13.21 13.03 -18.14
N GLN A 210 -13.12 14.22 -17.53
CA GLN A 210 -13.75 15.44 -18.05
C GLN A 210 -12.92 16.05 -19.18
N CYS A 211 -12.93 15.38 -20.35
CA CYS A 211 -12.10 15.76 -21.49
C CYS A 211 -12.46 17.14 -22.06
N GLY A 212 -13.72 17.56 -22.00
CA GLY A 212 -14.16 18.87 -22.49
C GLY A 212 -13.59 20.07 -21.72
N GLU A 213 -13.23 19.87 -20.44
CA GLU A 213 -12.63 20.89 -19.57
C GLU A 213 -11.11 20.71 -19.41
N CYS A 214 -10.53 19.74 -20.15
CA CYS A 214 -9.13 19.41 -20.05
C CYS A 214 -8.25 20.46 -20.76
N PRO A 215 -7.27 21.08 -20.09
CA PRO A 215 -6.41 22.08 -20.74
C PRO A 215 -5.50 21.49 -21.84
N LEU A 216 -5.43 20.16 -21.94
CA LEU A 216 -4.68 19.44 -22.98
C LEU A 216 -5.61 18.87 -24.09
N VAL A 217 -6.87 19.30 -24.16
CA VAL A 217 -7.88 18.73 -25.07
C VAL A 217 -7.46 18.79 -26.54
N GLU A 218 -6.92 19.92 -26.98
CA GLU A 218 -6.54 20.17 -28.39
C GLU A 218 -5.40 19.24 -28.87
N SER A 219 -4.48 18.89 -27.96
CA SER A 219 -3.28 18.10 -28.29
C SER A 219 -3.44 16.61 -27.93
N CYS A 220 -4.57 16.20 -27.32
CA CYS A 220 -4.76 14.83 -26.83
C CYS A 220 -5.05 13.84 -27.97
N VAL A 221 -4.09 12.96 -28.26
CA VAL A 221 -4.21 11.94 -29.31
C VAL A 221 -5.36 10.96 -29.03
N ALA A 222 -5.45 10.45 -27.79
CA ALA A 222 -6.48 9.48 -27.42
C ALA A 222 -7.92 10.05 -27.58
N LEU A 223 -8.11 11.33 -27.29
CA LEU A 223 -9.42 11.97 -27.49
C LEU A 223 -9.74 12.08 -28.97
N ARG A 224 -8.81 12.60 -29.75
CA ARG A 224 -8.98 12.74 -31.21
C ARG A 224 -9.25 11.40 -31.91
N GLU A 225 -8.65 10.32 -31.42
CA GLU A 225 -8.81 8.97 -31.98
C GLU A 225 -9.95 8.15 -31.33
N GLY A 226 -10.67 8.69 -30.35
CA GLY A 226 -11.74 7.98 -29.64
C GLY A 226 -11.25 6.85 -28.72
N ARG A 227 -9.96 6.83 -28.33
CA ARG A 227 -9.30 5.74 -27.59
C ARG A 227 -9.10 6.01 -26.09
N VAL A 228 -9.75 7.00 -25.52
CA VAL A 228 -9.59 7.38 -24.11
C VAL A 228 -9.87 6.20 -23.14
N ALA A 229 -10.87 5.38 -23.46
CA ALA A 229 -11.24 4.22 -22.64
C ALA A 229 -10.27 3.01 -22.78
N GLU A 230 -9.52 2.95 -23.90
CA GLU A 230 -8.59 1.85 -24.19
C GLU A 230 -7.21 2.06 -23.54
N LEU A 231 -6.84 3.32 -23.29
CA LEU A 231 -5.51 3.69 -22.83
C LEU A 231 -5.50 4.05 -21.35
N PRO A 232 -4.46 3.63 -20.59
CA PRO A 232 -3.30 2.85 -21.02
C PRO A 232 -3.60 1.36 -21.21
N VAL A 233 -2.90 0.71 -22.14
CA VAL A 233 -2.98 -0.75 -22.34
C VAL A 233 -2.29 -1.47 -21.20
N LYS A 234 -2.93 -2.54 -20.69
CA LYS A 234 -2.37 -3.39 -19.65
C LYS A 234 -2.67 -4.86 -19.92
N LEU A 235 -1.63 -5.69 -19.97
CA LEU A 235 -1.81 -7.13 -20.13
C LEU A 235 -2.51 -7.73 -18.90
N LYS A 236 -3.44 -8.67 -19.15
CA LYS A 236 -4.19 -9.35 -18.07
C LYS A 236 -3.23 -10.17 -17.20
N LYS A 237 -3.46 -10.17 -15.90
CA LYS A 237 -2.71 -10.98 -14.93
C LYS A 237 -3.35 -12.35 -14.74
N THR A 238 -2.57 -13.28 -14.17
CA THR A 238 -2.88 -14.67 -13.85
C THR A 238 -4.09 -14.84 -12.92
N ALA A 239 -4.72 -16.01 -12.95
CA ALA A 239 -5.88 -16.40 -12.15
C ALA A 239 -5.63 -16.27 -10.63
N VAL A 240 -6.65 -15.81 -9.90
CA VAL A 240 -6.64 -15.71 -8.43
C VAL A 240 -6.98 -17.08 -7.85
N LYS A 241 -6.19 -17.58 -6.88
CA LYS A 241 -6.45 -18.83 -6.15
C LYS A 241 -7.28 -18.57 -4.90
N THR A 242 -8.20 -19.49 -4.60
CA THR A 242 -8.97 -19.48 -3.34
C THR A 242 -8.34 -20.44 -2.34
N HIS A 243 -8.17 -19.99 -1.09
CA HIS A 243 -7.66 -20.77 0.04
C HIS A 243 -8.73 -20.80 1.13
N ARG A 244 -8.91 -21.97 1.77
CA ARG A 244 -9.82 -22.14 2.90
C ARG A 244 -9.02 -22.25 4.19
N LEU A 245 -9.42 -21.44 5.17
CA LEU A 245 -8.76 -21.33 6.47
C LEU A 245 -9.77 -21.62 7.57
N ALA A 246 -9.32 -22.21 8.67
CA ALA A 246 -10.08 -22.29 9.91
C ALA A 246 -9.24 -21.62 11.01
N TYR A 247 -9.82 -20.61 11.65
CA TYR A 247 -9.24 -19.95 12.81
C TYR A 247 -9.93 -20.43 14.07
N ILE A 248 -9.15 -20.88 15.08
CA ILE A 248 -9.63 -21.37 16.36
C ILE A 248 -9.15 -20.43 17.46
N TYR A 249 -10.09 -19.69 18.04
CA TYR A 249 -9.84 -18.86 19.22
C TYR A 249 -9.90 -19.74 20.47
N ILE A 250 -8.73 -20.24 20.90
CA ILE A 250 -8.62 -21.06 22.11
C ILE A 250 -8.47 -20.12 23.29
N ARG A 251 -9.44 -20.18 24.21
CA ARG A 251 -9.53 -19.32 25.39
C ARG A 251 -9.35 -20.12 26.69
N TRP A 252 -8.47 -19.62 27.55
CA TRP A 252 -8.26 -20.14 28.90
C TRP A 252 -8.05 -18.96 29.87
N ASN A 253 -8.85 -18.90 30.95
CA ASN A 253 -8.72 -17.92 32.04
C ASN A 253 -8.44 -16.46 31.58
N GLY A 254 -9.20 -15.96 30.62
CA GLY A 254 -9.03 -14.59 30.10
C GLY A 254 -7.82 -14.39 29.18
N CYS A 255 -7.13 -15.50 28.84
CA CYS A 255 -6.05 -15.49 27.85
C CYS A 255 -6.46 -16.21 26.57
N VAL A 256 -5.81 -15.89 25.46
CA VAL A 256 -5.97 -16.56 24.16
C VAL A 256 -4.62 -17.08 23.68
N ALA A 257 -4.64 -18.26 23.05
CA ALA A 257 -3.45 -18.84 22.41
C ALA A 257 -3.11 -18.08 21.13
N MET A 258 -1.94 -17.45 21.09
CA MET A 258 -1.46 -16.63 19.96
C MET A 258 -0.05 -17.07 19.55
N HIS A 259 0.26 -16.94 18.27
CA HIS A 259 1.63 -17.07 17.78
C HIS A 259 1.99 -15.98 16.78
N ARG A 260 3.28 -15.72 16.62
CA ARG A 260 3.80 -14.76 15.64
C ARG A 260 4.15 -15.46 14.34
N ARG A 261 3.59 -14.98 13.22
CA ARG A 261 3.82 -15.56 11.89
C ARG A 261 5.28 -15.41 11.45
N GLY A 262 5.85 -16.51 10.98
CA GLY A 262 7.25 -16.60 10.60
C GLY A 262 7.61 -15.95 9.26
N ALA A 263 8.88 -16.05 8.90
CA ALA A 263 9.44 -15.51 7.66
C ALA A 263 8.84 -16.20 6.42
N GLY A 264 8.67 -15.42 5.34
CA GLY A 264 8.13 -15.91 4.05
C GLY A 264 6.61 -15.92 3.96
N ASP A 265 5.91 -15.65 5.05
CA ASP A 265 4.46 -15.53 5.07
C ASP A 265 3.98 -14.15 4.58
N ILE A 266 2.76 -14.10 4.00
CA ILE A 266 2.14 -12.83 3.53
C ILE A 266 1.89 -11.84 4.68
N TRP A 267 1.70 -12.35 5.90
CA TRP A 267 1.48 -11.62 7.13
C TRP A 267 2.62 -11.81 8.13
N GLN A 268 3.82 -12.09 7.64
CA GLN A 268 5.02 -12.23 8.47
C GLN A 268 5.12 -11.15 9.54
N GLY A 269 5.42 -11.55 10.78
CA GLY A 269 5.58 -10.67 11.91
C GLY A 269 4.27 -10.28 12.61
N LEU A 270 3.10 -10.55 12.02
CA LEU A 270 1.81 -10.36 12.67
C LEU A 270 1.47 -11.55 13.57
N TRP A 271 0.60 -11.30 14.52
CA TRP A 271 0.11 -12.29 15.47
C TRP A 271 -1.24 -12.86 15.06
N GLU A 272 -1.48 -14.12 15.35
CA GLU A 272 -2.76 -14.77 15.10
C GLU A 272 -3.03 -15.88 16.10
N PRO A 273 -4.33 -16.21 16.37
CA PRO A 273 -4.71 -17.43 17.05
C PRO A 273 -4.37 -18.69 16.25
N VAL A 274 -4.70 -19.84 16.79
CA VAL A 274 -4.50 -21.12 16.10
C VAL A 274 -5.23 -21.09 14.75
N MET A 275 -4.49 -21.40 13.67
CA MET A 275 -5.00 -21.40 12.31
C MET A 275 -4.59 -22.67 11.57
N THR A 276 -5.51 -23.24 10.80
CA THR A 276 -5.23 -24.32 9.86
C THR A 276 -5.71 -23.96 8.46
N GLU A 277 -5.03 -24.47 7.45
CA GLU A 277 -5.42 -24.36 6.04
C GLU A 277 -5.82 -25.75 5.51
N GLU A 278 -6.85 -25.80 4.67
CA GLU A 278 -7.32 -27.03 4.07
C GLU A 278 -6.16 -27.74 3.30
N GLY A 279 -5.88 -28.98 3.68
CA GLY A 279 -4.75 -29.77 3.12
C GLY A 279 -3.45 -29.71 3.93
N GLN A 280 -3.38 -28.98 5.04
CA GLN A 280 -2.25 -29.01 5.98
C GLN A 280 -2.50 -30.00 7.15
N SER A 281 -1.41 -30.40 7.82
CA SER A 281 -1.19 -31.50 8.79
C SER A 281 -2.39 -32.04 9.61
N HIS A 282 -2.34 -33.36 9.89
CA HIS A 282 -3.30 -34.15 10.68
C HIS A 282 -3.52 -33.64 12.11
N GLU A 283 -2.52 -33.03 12.75
CA GLU A 283 -2.60 -32.57 14.15
C GLU A 283 -3.59 -31.41 14.35
N MET A 284 -3.63 -30.48 13.40
CA MET A 284 -4.59 -29.36 13.45
C MET A 284 -6.02 -29.79 13.10
N HIS A 285 -6.20 -30.87 12.35
CA HIS A 285 -7.51 -31.47 12.08
C HIS A 285 -8.15 -32.08 13.34
N SER A 286 -7.35 -32.56 14.29
CA SER A 286 -7.84 -33.09 15.56
C SER A 286 -8.51 -32.02 16.42
N LEU A 287 -8.01 -30.77 16.38
CA LEU A 287 -8.63 -29.65 17.07
C LEU A 287 -10.03 -29.31 16.52
N LEU A 288 -10.23 -29.47 15.20
CA LEU A 288 -11.55 -29.23 14.58
C LEU A 288 -12.59 -30.28 14.97
N SER A 289 -12.16 -31.41 15.55
CA SER A 289 -13.02 -32.48 16.05
C SER A 289 -13.22 -32.43 17.57
N ALA A 290 -12.70 -31.39 18.26
CA ALA A 290 -12.79 -31.28 19.72
C ALA A 290 -14.26 -31.06 20.17
N PRO A 291 -14.70 -31.73 21.26
CA PRO A 291 -16.11 -31.73 21.69
C PRO A 291 -16.63 -30.35 22.15
N HIS A 292 -15.75 -29.40 22.45
CA HIS A 292 -16.08 -28.05 22.90
C HIS A 292 -15.84 -26.96 21.87
N LEU A 293 -15.61 -27.35 20.60
CA LEU A 293 -15.41 -26.41 19.50
C LEU A 293 -16.74 -25.86 19.00
N GLN A 294 -16.93 -24.55 19.09
CA GLN A 294 -18.12 -23.85 18.62
C GLN A 294 -17.78 -23.07 17.34
N LEU A 295 -18.46 -23.37 16.23
CA LEU A 295 -18.45 -22.51 15.05
C LEU A 295 -19.20 -21.21 15.36
N ILE A 296 -18.54 -20.05 15.27
CA ILE A 296 -19.12 -18.73 15.55
C ILE A 296 -19.37 -17.91 14.29
N LYS A 297 -18.63 -18.16 13.21
CA LYS A 297 -18.87 -17.50 11.93
C LYS A 297 -18.30 -18.34 10.79
N LYS A 298 -19.01 -18.42 9.68
CA LYS A 298 -18.66 -19.25 8.53
C LYS A 298 -18.44 -18.41 7.27
N ASP A 299 -17.59 -18.90 6.36
CA ASP A 299 -17.36 -18.36 5.01
C ASP A 299 -16.98 -16.85 4.99
N VAL A 300 -16.17 -16.41 5.95
CA VAL A 300 -15.68 -15.02 6.00
C VAL A 300 -14.69 -14.81 4.86
N LYS A 301 -15.11 -14.01 3.87
CA LYS A 301 -14.33 -13.74 2.67
C LYS A 301 -13.37 -12.57 2.87
N HIS A 302 -12.09 -12.78 2.55
CA HIS A 302 -11.07 -11.74 2.48
C HIS A 302 -10.33 -11.80 1.14
N VAL A 303 -10.31 -10.68 0.41
CA VAL A 303 -9.74 -10.60 -0.94
C VAL A 303 -8.38 -9.94 -0.89
N LEU A 304 -7.37 -10.65 -1.37
CA LEU A 304 -6.02 -10.16 -1.58
C LEU A 304 -5.75 -10.03 -3.10
N THR A 305 -4.67 -9.36 -3.47
CA THR A 305 -4.33 -9.12 -4.90
C THR A 305 -4.21 -10.40 -5.73
N HIS A 306 -3.74 -11.50 -5.13
CA HIS A 306 -3.48 -12.75 -5.83
C HIS A 306 -4.19 -13.96 -5.22
N ARG A 307 -4.98 -13.76 -4.16
CA ARG A 307 -5.66 -14.83 -3.42
C ARG A 307 -7.01 -14.35 -2.91
N ILE A 308 -7.95 -15.29 -2.79
CA ILE A 308 -9.17 -15.14 -1.98
C ILE A 308 -9.04 -16.07 -0.80
N LEU A 309 -9.20 -15.55 0.41
CA LEU A 309 -9.22 -16.34 1.64
C LEU A 309 -10.66 -16.48 2.07
N MET A 310 -11.09 -17.72 2.33
CA MET A 310 -12.40 -18.06 2.90
C MET A 310 -12.12 -18.66 4.28
N ALA A 311 -12.52 -17.98 5.33
CA ALA A 311 -12.19 -18.38 6.70
C ALA A 311 -13.43 -18.74 7.51
N ASP A 312 -13.36 -19.85 8.23
CA ASP A 312 -14.33 -20.24 9.26
C ASP A 312 -13.76 -19.91 10.64
N PHE A 313 -14.55 -19.33 11.51
CA PHE A 313 -14.15 -18.88 12.84
C PHE A 313 -14.76 -19.76 13.92
N TYR A 314 -13.91 -20.29 14.79
CA TYR A 314 -14.28 -21.16 15.89
C TYR A 314 -13.85 -20.56 17.23
N LEU A 315 -14.62 -20.84 18.27
CA LEU A 315 -14.31 -20.56 19.66
C LEU A 315 -14.20 -21.89 20.43
N MET A 316 -13.14 -22.04 21.21
CA MET A 316 -12.93 -23.15 22.14
C MET A 316 -12.59 -22.57 23.51
N GLU A 317 -13.45 -22.81 24.50
CA GLU A 317 -13.21 -22.44 25.90
C GLU A 317 -12.73 -23.68 26.66
N THR A 318 -11.59 -23.57 27.37
CA THR A 318 -11.00 -24.66 28.15
C THR A 318 -10.98 -24.29 29.62
N ALA A 319 -11.34 -25.27 30.48
CA ALA A 319 -11.27 -25.11 31.93
C ALA A 319 -9.85 -25.23 32.47
N GLU A 320 -9.01 -26.01 31.78
CA GLU A 320 -7.62 -26.25 32.15
C GLU A 320 -6.68 -25.66 31.08
N GLN A 321 -5.46 -25.34 31.49
CA GLN A 321 -4.43 -24.86 30.58
C GLN A 321 -4.04 -25.98 29.61
N THR A 322 -4.49 -25.87 28.38
CA THR A 322 -4.17 -26.83 27.33
C THR A 322 -2.71 -26.66 26.90
N MET A 323 -2.03 -27.77 26.61
CA MET A 323 -0.70 -27.73 25.99
C MET A 323 -0.84 -27.10 24.60
N LEU A 324 -0.09 -26.04 24.36
CA LEU A 324 -0.14 -25.31 23.08
C LEU A 324 0.85 -25.94 22.08
N PRO A 325 0.56 -25.86 20.78
CA PRO A 325 1.56 -26.19 19.76
C PRO A 325 2.82 -25.32 19.90
N ASP A 326 3.95 -25.78 19.35
CA ASP A 326 5.20 -25.06 19.38
C ASP A 326 5.06 -23.64 18.79
N GLY A 327 5.66 -22.66 19.48
CA GLY A 327 5.62 -21.24 19.07
C GLY A 327 4.37 -20.47 19.48
N TYR A 328 3.37 -21.12 20.07
CA TYR A 328 2.21 -20.44 20.66
C TYR A 328 2.46 -20.04 22.11
N GLN A 329 1.83 -18.96 22.53
CA GLN A 329 1.85 -18.48 23.90
C GLN A 329 0.46 -17.98 24.33
N TRP A 330 0.21 -17.99 25.63
CA TRP A 330 -0.98 -17.40 26.20
C TRP A 330 -0.81 -15.88 26.32
N VAL A 331 -1.72 -15.14 25.68
CA VAL A 331 -1.76 -13.67 25.71
C VAL A 331 -3.06 -13.24 26.39
N SER A 332 -2.99 -12.31 27.34
CA SER A 332 -4.16 -11.75 27.99
C SER A 332 -5.07 -11.07 26.96
N GLU A 333 -6.38 -11.29 27.06
CA GLU A 333 -7.36 -10.62 26.20
C GLU A 333 -7.32 -9.10 26.35
N ASP A 334 -6.95 -8.57 27.51
CA ASP A 334 -6.81 -7.13 27.78
C ASP A 334 -5.55 -6.51 27.12
N GLU A 335 -4.62 -7.35 26.64
CA GLU A 335 -3.40 -6.90 25.99
C GLU A 335 -3.41 -7.12 24.48
N LEU A 336 -4.47 -7.69 23.90
CA LEU A 336 -4.56 -8.00 22.48
C LEU A 336 -4.37 -6.77 21.57
N ASP A 337 -4.70 -5.60 22.06
CA ASP A 337 -4.52 -4.34 21.36
C ASP A 337 -3.05 -3.93 21.17
N ARG A 338 -2.12 -4.53 21.91
CA ARG A 338 -0.66 -4.33 21.73
C ARG A 338 -0.08 -5.11 20.54
N TYR A 339 -0.81 -6.09 20.02
CA TYR A 339 -0.34 -6.98 18.96
C TYR A 339 -0.90 -6.58 17.62
N GLY A 340 -0.03 -6.44 16.61
CA GLY A 340 -0.46 -6.25 15.22
C GLY A 340 -1.02 -7.58 14.67
N VAL A 341 -2.26 -7.56 14.16
CA VAL A 341 -2.93 -8.75 13.65
C VAL A 341 -3.44 -8.55 12.21
N PRO A 342 -3.60 -9.62 11.41
CA PRO A 342 -4.26 -9.53 10.10
C PRO A 342 -5.74 -9.14 10.22
N ARG A 343 -6.31 -8.52 9.18
CA ARG A 343 -7.73 -8.14 9.16
C ARG A 343 -8.69 -9.32 9.44
N LEU A 344 -8.37 -10.53 8.99
CA LEU A 344 -9.17 -11.71 9.31
C LEU A 344 -9.21 -12.02 10.81
N VAL A 345 -8.11 -11.78 11.51
CA VAL A 345 -8.03 -11.96 12.98
C VAL A 345 -8.79 -10.86 13.72
N GLU A 346 -8.77 -9.62 13.22
CA GLU A 346 -9.65 -8.56 13.77
C GLU A 346 -11.12 -8.98 13.66
N LEU A 347 -11.55 -9.49 12.50
CA LEU A 347 -12.91 -9.98 12.28
C LEU A 347 -13.26 -11.18 13.19
N LEU A 348 -12.27 -12.02 13.49
CA LEU A 348 -12.44 -13.10 14.47
C LEU A 348 -12.65 -12.53 15.87
N PHE A 349 -11.87 -11.56 16.32
CA PHE A 349 -12.02 -10.91 17.62
C PHE A 349 -13.40 -10.23 17.75
N GLU A 350 -13.86 -9.54 16.70
CA GLU A 350 -15.20 -8.97 16.62
C GLU A 350 -16.28 -10.06 16.77
N ALA A 351 -16.12 -11.21 16.10
CA ALA A 351 -17.06 -12.33 16.16
C ALA A 351 -17.08 -12.99 17.55
N VAL A 352 -15.92 -13.18 18.18
CA VAL A 352 -15.80 -13.70 19.55
C VAL A 352 -16.51 -12.77 20.56
N ALA A 353 -16.25 -11.46 20.46
CA ALA A 353 -16.89 -10.46 21.32
C ALA A 353 -18.43 -10.46 21.15
N ALA A 354 -18.94 -10.65 19.95
CA ALA A 354 -20.37 -10.76 19.68
C ALA A 354 -20.97 -12.04 20.29
N ALA A 355 -20.28 -13.18 20.14
CA ALA A 355 -20.71 -14.46 20.73
C ALA A 355 -20.77 -14.43 22.26
N LYS A 356 -19.79 -13.77 22.92
CA LYS A 356 -19.79 -13.56 24.38
C LYS A 356 -20.99 -12.76 24.85
N ARG A 357 -21.35 -11.67 24.16
CA ARG A 357 -22.52 -10.84 24.48
C ARG A 357 -23.82 -11.62 24.40
N GLN A 358 -23.97 -12.54 23.44
CA GLN A 358 -25.18 -13.38 23.30
C GLN A 358 -25.33 -14.37 24.44
N LYS A 359 -24.24 -14.96 24.95
CA LYS A 359 -24.27 -15.89 26.11
C LYS A 359 -24.67 -15.18 27.41
N THR A 360 -24.33 -13.91 27.61
CA THR A 360 -24.67 -13.13 28.81
C THR A 360 -26.14 -12.69 28.84
N PHE A 361 -26.86 -12.70 27.73
CA PHE A 361 -28.27 -12.28 27.62
C PHE A 361 -29.28 -13.43 27.67
N THR A 362 -28.85 -14.69 27.81
CA THR A 362 -29.80 -15.81 27.99
C THR A 362 -30.19 -15.88 29.50
N PRO A 363 -31.41 -15.48 29.90
CA PRO A 363 -31.81 -15.58 31.29
C PRO A 363 -31.88 -17.06 31.68
N VAL A 364 -31.28 -17.38 32.81
CA VAL A 364 -31.50 -18.68 33.49
C VAL A 364 -33.00 -18.83 33.65
N GLN A 365 -33.66 -19.68 32.87
CA GLN A 365 -35.01 -20.11 33.13
C GLN A 365 -34.95 -20.91 34.44
N SER A 366 -35.35 -20.25 35.54
CA SER A 366 -35.66 -20.92 36.79
C SER A 366 -36.83 -21.84 36.52
N SER A 367 -36.57 -23.13 36.47
CA SER A 367 -37.62 -24.16 36.52
C SER A 367 -38.29 -24.13 37.88
N PRO A 368 -39.62 -24.33 37.92
CA PRO A 368 -40.42 -24.29 39.13
C PRO A 368 -40.17 -25.46 40.09
#